data_6b40aec7e911198c0d8d61002736dc88
#
_entry.id   6b40aec7e911198c0d8d61002736dc88
#
_cell.length_a   1.000
_cell.length_b   1.000
_cell.length_c   1.000
_cell.angle_alpha   90.00
_cell.angle_beta   90.00
_cell.angle_gamma   90.00
#
_symmetry.space_group_name_H-M   'P 1'
#
loop_
_entity.id
_entity.type
_entity.pdbx_description
1 polymer ?
#
loop_
_entity_poly.entity_id
_entity_poly.type
_entity_poly.pdbx_seq_one_letter_code
_entity_poly.pdbx_strand_id
1 'polypeptide(L)'
;MKLKTLSAAMILATVPMTGAFAAAMDRSGQSIAAFLQPGNYFEAGLSVLDPDVSGTTSAELDGQATGDMASDYYFPSAALKLQVTDQFSFGVIYDQPFGAEAEYTAQSAAFNPTGSDGTRAEVTTENLSFLFGFQPTENWNIYAGPVYQTAKGNVALRGAAYNALGTTLAYNADMKKDGATGWLAGLAFQIPEIALKASLTYRSDIEHELATRETLAGADPFNATRNAVFGLTYQGALDQIPATVPSPTREQMAAGIAGQARDAISEFTPGKTSVTTPQSVNLDFQTGIMADTVAFANVRWVDWKGFAIRPNEFGQVLDALSTLQGQSDLKGGNLVEYNEEQWSATVGVGRKLNDKWAGNVSVGWDSGVDNPVTTLGPTEGYWNVGLGVQYSPAPNYFIAGGVKYFWLGDAKALTVANPNVGEFTDNHAIGYGLKMGYRF
;
A
#
# COMPACT_ATOMS: atom_id res chain seq x y z
N MET A 1 -13.06 36.24 -28.47
CA MET A 1 -12.40 36.21 -27.16
C MET A 1 -11.35 35.15 -27.21
N LYS A 2 -10.08 35.44 -26.92
CA LYS A 2 -8.97 34.51 -27.13
C LYS A 2 -8.93 33.52 -25.96
N LEU A 3 -9.59 32.37 -26.10
CA LEU A 3 -9.52 31.23 -25.17
C LEU A 3 -8.11 30.62 -25.05
N LYS A 4 -7.17 30.98 -25.93
CA LYS A 4 -5.78 30.48 -25.92
C LYS A 4 -5.02 30.73 -24.61
N THR A 5 -5.45 31.66 -23.79
CA THR A 5 -4.87 31.95 -22.47
C THR A 5 -5.49 31.13 -21.32
N LEU A 6 -6.64 30.47 -21.53
CA LEU A 6 -7.27 29.63 -20.51
C LEU A 6 -6.48 28.32 -20.26
N SER A 7 -5.99 27.71 -21.34
CA SER A 7 -5.33 26.39 -21.25
C SER A 7 -3.99 26.40 -20.51
N ALA A 8 -3.28 27.53 -20.51
CA ALA A 8 -1.96 27.64 -19.87
C ALA A 8 -2.05 27.94 -18.35
N ALA A 9 -3.19 28.51 -17.88
CA ALA A 9 -3.35 28.96 -16.51
C ALA A 9 -4.20 28.01 -15.65
N MET A 10 -4.91 27.05 -16.25
CA MET A 10 -5.79 26.10 -15.56
C MET A 10 -5.23 24.71 -15.49
N ILE A 11 -3.92 24.57 -15.33
CA ILE A 11 -3.41 23.35 -14.73
C ILE A 11 -3.68 23.50 -13.25
N LEU A 12 -4.89 23.16 -12.90
CA LEU A 12 -5.21 22.90 -11.51
C LEU A 12 -4.26 21.80 -11.10
N ALA A 13 -3.25 22.22 -10.36
CA ALA A 13 -2.44 21.28 -9.62
C ALA A 13 -3.43 20.55 -8.70
N THR A 14 -3.99 19.44 -9.21
CA THR A 14 -4.39 18.42 -8.29
C THR A 14 -3.11 18.12 -7.54
N VAL A 15 -3.00 18.57 -6.30
CA VAL A 15 -1.98 18.08 -5.42
C VAL A 15 -2.13 16.56 -5.51
N PRO A 16 -1.09 15.82 -5.91
CA PRO A 16 -1.21 14.36 -6.03
C PRO A 16 -1.36 13.80 -4.63
N MET A 17 -2.58 13.71 -4.19
CA MET A 17 -3.02 13.14 -2.94
C MET A 17 -4.18 12.21 -3.27
N THR A 18 -3.95 11.41 -4.31
CA THR A 18 -4.81 10.30 -4.64
C THR A 18 -4.33 9.13 -3.81
N GLY A 19 -5.22 8.52 -3.03
CA GLY A 19 -4.99 7.22 -2.44
C GLY A 19 -4.08 7.13 -1.22
N ALA A 20 -4.10 8.10 -0.35
CA ALA A 20 -3.24 8.08 0.84
C ALA A 20 -3.61 7.04 1.90
N PHE A 21 -4.81 6.51 1.88
CA PHE A 21 -5.30 5.32 2.58
C PHE A 21 -6.32 4.63 1.68
N ALA A 22 -5.91 4.28 0.49
CA ALA A 22 -6.66 3.25 -0.18
C ALA A 22 -6.68 2.02 0.74
N ALA A 23 -7.77 1.33 0.77
CA ALA A 23 -7.92 0.05 1.47
C ALA A 23 -7.01 -1.01 0.85
N ALA A 24 -5.80 -0.74 0.65
CA ALA A 24 -4.66 -1.47 0.15
C ALA A 24 -3.44 -0.55 0.26
N MET A 25 -2.37 -0.85 -0.41
CA MET A 25 -1.14 -0.06 -0.34
C MET A 25 -1.03 1.03 -1.42
N ASP A 26 -2.10 1.41 -2.15
CA ASP A 26 -2.01 2.44 -3.21
C ASP A 26 -1.80 3.84 -2.62
N ARG A 27 -0.80 4.60 -3.08
CA ARG A 27 -0.40 5.88 -2.50
C ARG A 27 -0.37 7.05 -3.46
N SER A 28 0.42 6.97 -4.54
CA SER A 28 0.61 8.12 -5.45
C SER A 28 -0.50 8.29 -6.48
N GLY A 29 -1.36 7.25 -6.67
CA GLY A 29 -2.32 7.19 -7.77
C GLY A 29 -1.68 7.24 -9.15
N GLN A 30 -0.36 7.28 -9.24
CA GLN A 30 0.45 7.17 -10.45
C GLN A 30 0.04 8.13 -11.58
N SER A 31 -0.13 9.42 -11.28
CA SER A 31 -0.61 10.42 -12.24
C SER A 31 0.33 10.60 -13.44
N ILE A 32 -0.27 10.68 -14.64
CA ILE A 32 0.43 10.98 -15.91
C ILE A 32 0.36 12.47 -16.28
N ALA A 33 -0.29 13.30 -15.47
CA ALA A 33 -0.65 14.68 -15.79
C ALA A 33 0.56 15.56 -16.15
N ALA A 34 1.72 15.33 -15.52
CA ALA A 34 2.97 16.05 -15.84
C ALA A 34 3.46 15.80 -17.26
N PHE A 35 3.40 14.55 -17.71
CA PHE A 35 3.80 14.20 -19.08
C PHE A 35 2.89 14.78 -20.16
N LEU A 36 1.63 15.01 -19.81
CA LEU A 36 0.63 15.57 -20.71
C LEU A 36 0.60 17.11 -20.71
N GLN A 37 1.59 17.78 -20.11
CA GLN A 37 1.74 19.24 -20.17
C GLN A 37 2.24 19.70 -21.55
N PRO A 38 1.83 20.89 -22.02
CA PRO A 38 2.36 21.45 -23.26
C PRO A 38 3.82 21.88 -23.11
N GLY A 39 4.62 21.70 -24.19
CA GLY A 39 6.02 22.11 -24.24
C GLY A 39 6.94 21.38 -23.28
N ASN A 40 8.04 22.01 -22.89
CA ASN A 40 8.94 21.52 -21.86
C ASN A 40 8.37 21.84 -20.48
N TYR A 41 8.41 20.85 -19.60
CA TYR A 41 7.79 20.98 -18.28
C TYR A 41 8.56 20.23 -17.22
N PHE A 42 8.68 20.84 -16.05
CA PHE A 42 9.22 20.23 -14.84
C PHE A 42 8.26 20.45 -13.68
N GLU A 43 8.10 19.46 -12.84
CA GLU A 43 7.44 19.63 -11.54
C GLU A 43 8.14 18.81 -10.46
N ALA A 44 8.05 19.31 -9.23
CA ALA A 44 8.43 18.57 -8.04
C ALA A 44 7.42 18.84 -6.92
N GLY A 45 7.18 17.85 -6.09
CA GLY A 45 6.22 17.95 -5.01
C GLY A 45 6.57 17.07 -3.82
N LEU A 46 5.99 17.41 -2.69
CA LEU A 46 5.99 16.60 -1.48
C LEU A 46 4.57 16.59 -0.94
N SER A 47 4.05 15.41 -0.70
CA SER A 47 2.79 15.20 0.00
C SER A 47 3.04 14.47 1.31
N VAL A 48 2.24 14.79 2.30
CA VAL A 48 2.24 14.15 3.62
C VAL A 48 0.84 13.65 3.89
N LEU A 49 0.76 12.48 4.47
CA LEU A 49 -0.45 11.93 5.03
C LEU A 49 -0.25 11.69 6.51
N ASP A 50 -1.16 12.19 7.29
CA ASP A 50 -1.25 12.10 8.74
C ASP A 50 -2.55 11.34 9.08
N PRO A 51 -2.47 10.03 9.30
CA PRO A 51 -3.59 9.18 9.64
C PRO A 51 -3.76 9.05 11.14
N ASP A 52 -4.99 8.82 11.57
CA ASP A 52 -5.36 8.38 12.92
C ASP A 52 -6.22 7.12 12.76
N VAL A 53 -5.60 5.95 13.01
CA VAL A 53 -6.24 4.65 12.85
C VAL A 53 -6.13 3.87 14.15
N SER A 54 -7.25 3.71 14.80
CA SER A 54 -7.36 3.00 16.08
C SER A 54 -8.56 2.06 16.08
N GLY A 55 -8.53 1.09 16.98
CA GLY A 55 -9.59 0.08 17.11
C GLY A 55 -9.64 -0.52 18.49
N THR A 56 -10.48 -1.55 18.61
CA THR A 56 -10.61 -2.35 19.83
C THR A 56 -10.45 -3.82 19.47
N THR A 57 -9.58 -4.50 20.19
CA THR A 57 -9.37 -5.94 20.01
C THR A 57 -10.61 -6.73 20.48
N SER A 58 -10.77 -7.95 19.96
CA SER A 58 -11.85 -8.84 20.40
C SER A 58 -11.69 -9.22 21.88
N ALA A 59 -12.80 -9.52 22.54
CA ALA A 59 -12.79 -9.93 23.94
C ALA A 59 -11.99 -11.22 24.20
N GLU A 60 -11.81 -12.03 23.17
CA GLU A 60 -11.01 -13.27 23.22
C GLU A 60 -9.51 -13.00 23.33
N LEU A 61 -9.05 -11.84 22.84
CA LEU A 61 -7.65 -11.40 22.92
C LEU A 61 -7.41 -10.64 24.24
N ASP A 62 -7.99 -9.48 24.41
CA ASP A 62 -7.91 -8.69 25.64
C ASP A 62 -9.02 -7.61 25.73
N GLY A 63 -9.76 -7.35 24.64
CA GLY A 63 -10.82 -6.33 24.58
C GLY A 63 -10.31 -4.90 24.78
N GLN A 64 -9.03 -4.63 24.48
CA GLN A 64 -8.40 -3.34 24.75
C GLN A 64 -8.34 -2.49 23.49
N ALA A 65 -8.22 -1.16 23.68
CA ALA A 65 -7.95 -0.23 22.61
C ALA A 65 -6.54 -0.46 22.04
N THR A 66 -6.40 -0.43 20.73
CA THR A 66 -5.10 -0.61 20.04
C THR A 66 -4.21 0.63 20.13
N GLY A 67 -4.79 1.80 20.45
CA GLY A 67 -4.16 3.09 20.18
C GLY A 67 -4.09 3.37 18.68
N ASP A 68 -3.59 4.54 18.33
CA ASP A 68 -3.26 4.85 16.95
C ASP A 68 -2.09 3.97 16.49
N MET A 69 -2.31 3.24 15.38
CA MET A 69 -1.34 2.30 14.85
C MET A 69 -0.78 2.73 13.50
N ALA A 70 -1.23 3.85 12.97
CA ALA A 70 -0.76 4.36 11.70
C ALA A 70 0.36 5.38 11.89
N SER A 71 1.31 5.40 10.97
CA SER A 71 2.41 6.37 10.95
C SER A 71 2.22 7.40 9.85
N ASP A 72 2.85 8.56 10.00
CA ASP A 72 2.89 9.59 8.97
C ASP A 72 3.64 9.12 7.73
N TYR A 73 3.10 9.46 6.55
CA TYR A 73 3.70 9.11 5.27
C TYR A 73 4.17 10.33 4.50
N TYR A 74 5.33 10.21 3.86
CA TYR A 74 5.93 11.25 3.05
C TYR A 74 6.10 10.75 1.61
N PHE A 75 5.50 11.47 0.63
CA PHE A 75 5.52 11.09 -0.79
C PHE A 75 6.20 12.16 -1.63
N PRO A 76 7.52 12.11 -1.82
CA PRO A 76 8.18 12.95 -2.80
C PRO A 76 7.80 12.51 -4.21
N SER A 77 7.63 13.48 -5.11
CA SER A 77 7.38 13.25 -6.53
C SER A 77 8.15 14.25 -7.38
N ALA A 78 8.55 13.84 -8.57
CA ALA A 78 9.16 14.72 -9.54
C ALA A 78 8.86 14.25 -10.97
N ALA A 79 8.73 15.18 -11.90
CA ALA A 79 8.54 14.86 -13.31
C ALA A 79 9.23 15.87 -14.20
N LEU A 80 9.83 15.35 -15.27
CA LEU A 80 10.40 16.13 -16.37
C LEU A 80 9.78 15.68 -17.67
N LYS A 81 9.29 16.61 -18.48
CA LYS A 81 8.89 16.38 -19.87
C LYS A 81 9.66 17.30 -20.80
N LEU A 82 10.18 16.73 -21.86
CA LEU A 82 10.85 17.43 -22.96
C LEU A 82 10.07 17.22 -24.26
N GLN A 83 9.70 18.30 -24.91
CA GLN A 83 9.14 18.28 -26.26
C GLN A 83 10.31 18.30 -27.25
N VAL A 84 10.67 17.13 -27.78
CA VAL A 84 11.86 16.95 -28.63
C VAL A 84 11.63 17.51 -30.04
N THR A 85 10.42 17.27 -30.57
CA THR A 85 9.91 17.86 -31.84
C THR A 85 8.43 18.19 -31.64
N ASP A 86 7.77 18.76 -32.64
CA ASP A 86 6.33 19.05 -32.59
C ASP A 86 5.49 17.77 -32.35
N GLN A 87 6.01 16.61 -32.76
CA GLN A 87 5.30 15.33 -32.67
C GLN A 87 5.85 14.39 -31.60
N PHE A 88 7.10 14.54 -31.16
CA PHE A 88 7.74 13.61 -30.24
C PHE A 88 8.10 14.26 -28.92
N SER A 89 7.77 13.58 -27.83
CA SER A 89 8.13 13.99 -26.49
C SER A 89 8.80 12.84 -25.72
N PHE A 90 9.62 13.21 -24.74
CA PHE A 90 10.22 12.31 -23.77
C PHE A 90 9.91 12.80 -22.37
N GLY A 91 9.73 11.89 -21.41
CA GLY A 91 9.50 12.25 -20.04
C GLY A 91 10.07 11.24 -19.05
N VAL A 92 10.31 11.73 -17.85
CA VAL A 92 10.69 10.92 -16.70
C VAL A 92 9.79 11.32 -15.54
N ILE A 93 9.19 10.35 -14.87
CA ILE A 93 8.36 10.56 -13.69
C ILE A 93 8.93 9.69 -12.55
N TYR A 94 9.16 10.31 -11.40
CA TYR A 94 9.47 9.66 -10.14
C TYR A 94 8.28 9.78 -9.20
N ASP A 95 7.83 8.66 -8.64
CA ASP A 95 6.78 8.59 -7.63
C ASP A 95 6.94 7.37 -6.72
N GLN A 96 6.17 7.32 -5.63
CA GLN A 96 6.08 6.19 -4.71
C GLN A 96 4.66 5.61 -4.78
N PRO A 97 4.41 4.61 -5.65
CA PRO A 97 3.05 4.19 -5.95
C PRO A 97 2.39 3.41 -4.82
N PHE A 98 3.13 2.53 -4.16
CA PHE A 98 2.59 1.63 -3.15
C PHE A 98 3.42 1.67 -1.87
N GLY A 99 2.75 1.42 -0.74
CA GLY A 99 3.41 1.32 0.54
C GLY A 99 2.42 1.24 1.71
N ALA A 100 2.90 0.76 2.86
CA ALA A 100 2.16 0.70 4.11
C ALA A 100 3.13 0.87 5.29
N GLU A 101 2.66 1.46 6.36
CA GLU A 101 3.39 1.54 7.61
C GLU A 101 2.40 1.40 8.77
N ALA A 102 2.68 0.50 9.67
CA ALA A 102 1.87 0.19 10.82
C ALA A 102 2.77 -0.03 12.04
N GLU A 103 2.44 0.55 13.19
CA GLU A 103 3.16 0.34 14.43
C GLU A 103 2.22 0.40 15.63
N TYR A 104 2.04 -0.72 16.32
CA TYR A 104 1.25 -0.83 17.53
C TYR A 104 2.08 -0.44 18.75
N THR A 105 2.03 0.82 19.15
CA THR A 105 2.80 1.38 20.27
C THR A 105 2.11 1.20 21.62
N ALA A 106 0.77 1.18 21.66
CA ALA A 106 0.01 0.98 22.88
C ALA A 106 0.22 -0.44 23.43
N GLN A 107 0.42 -0.55 24.75
CA GLN A 107 0.60 -1.84 25.38
C GLN A 107 -0.71 -2.63 25.35
N SER A 108 -0.67 -3.83 24.76
CA SER A 108 -1.80 -4.76 24.71
C SER A 108 -1.29 -6.19 24.60
N ALA A 109 -2.04 -7.15 25.11
CA ALA A 109 -1.70 -8.56 24.91
C ALA A 109 -1.75 -8.97 23.45
N ALA A 110 -2.60 -8.31 22.65
CA ALA A 110 -2.82 -8.62 21.24
C ALA A 110 -1.62 -8.28 20.35
N PHE A 111 -0.98 -7.08 20.52
CA PHE A 111 0.00 -6.56 19.58
C PHE A 111 1.31 -6.07 20.21
N ASN A 112 1.32 -5.71 21.49
CA ASN A 112 2.49 -5.17 22.19
C ASN A 112 2.51 -5.59 23.65
N PRO A 113 2.73 -6.89 23.93
CA PRO A 113 2.63 -7.42 25.29
C PRO A 113 3.67 -6.85 26.26
N THR A 114 4.82 -6.39 25.77
CA THR A 114 5.87 -5.81 26.61
C THR A 114 5.74 -4.30 26.81
N GLY A 115 4.94 -3.61 26.00
CA GLY A 115 4.83 -2.16 25.96
C GLY A 115 6.02 -1.43 25.29
N SER A 116 7.02 -2.17 24.82
CA SER A 116 8.26 -1.60 24.26
C SER A 116 8.68 -2.17 22.90
N ASP A 117 8.10 -3.31 22.48
CA ASP A 117 8.37 -3.96 21.21
C ASP A 117 7.03 -4.52 20.66
N GLY A 118 6.32 -3.68 19.96
CA GLY A 118 5.00 -3.97 19.37
C GLY A 118 5.11 -4.53 17.96
N THR A 119 3.95 -4.98 17.46
CA THR A 119 3.79 -5.33 16.04
C THR A 119 4.02 -4.09 15.20
N ARG A 120 4.83 -4.25 14.14
CA ARG A 120 5.08 -3.21 13.14
C ARG A 120 5.31 -3.82 11.77
N ALA A 121 4.99 -3.09 10.74
CA ALA A 121 5.26 -3.43 9.36
C ALA A 121 5.49 -2.16 8.54
N GLU A 122 6.43 -2.22 7.61
CA GLU A 122 6.69 -1.18 6.62
C GLU A 122 6.89 -1.81 5.26
N VAL A 123 6.23 -1.27 4.24
CA VAL A 123 6.46 -1.57 2.82
C VAL A 123 6.65 -0.27 2.07
N THR A 124 7.68 -0.19 1.26
CA THR A 124 7.97 1.00 0.45
C THR A 124 8.30 0.60 -0.97
N THR A 125 7.70 1.30 -1.94
CA THR A 125 8.06 1.21 -3.35
C THR A 125 8.47 2.57 -3.90
N GLU A 126 9.38 2.56 -4.88
CA GLU A 126 9.80 3.76 -5.61
C GLU A 126 9.78 3.44 -7.11
N ASN A 127 9.17 4.32 -7.89
CA ASN A 127 9.06 4.19 -9.34
C ASN A 127 9.85 5.26 -10.08
N LEU A 128 10.49 4.84 -11.16
CA LEU A 128 11.03 5.72 -12.17
C LEU A 128 10.46 5.29 -13.54
N SER A 129 9.55 6.09 -14.09
CA SER A 129 8.89 5.84 -15.37
C SER A 129 9.54 6.66 -16.47
N PHE A 130 9.96 6.01 -17.54
CA PHE A 130 10.49 6.66 -18.75
C PHE A 130 9.43 6.60 -19.84
N LEU A 131 9.06 7.75 -20.38
CA LEU A 131 7.92 7.92 -21.27
C LEU A 131 8.35 8.46 -22.64
N PHE A 132 7.86 7.83 -23.68
CA PHE A 132 7.99 8.30 -25.05
C PHE A 132 6.59 8.60 -25.58
N GLY A 133 6.37 9.83 -26.04
CA GLY A 133 5.09 10.28 -26.56
C GLY A 133 5.17 10.61 -28.03
N PHE A 134 4.11 10.23 -28.75
CA PHE A 134 3.88 10.56 -30.14
C PHE A 134 2.57 11.31 -30.31
N GLN A 135 2.64 12.50 -30.86
CA GLN A 135 1.51 13.40 -31.15
C GLN A 135 1.29 13.49 -32.66
N PRO A 136 0.47 12.59 -33.24
CA PRO A 136 0.20 12.64 -34.70
C PRO A 136 -0.56 13.90 -35.09
N THR A 137 -1.32 14.48 -34.17
CA THR A 137 -2.07 15.74 -34.32
C THR A 137 -2.01 16.54 -33.03
N GLU A 138 -2.43 17.80 -33.06
CA GLU A 138 -2.53 18.65 -31.85
C GLU A 138 -3.48 18.07 -30.77
N ASN A 139 -4.41 17.19 -31.17
CA ASN A 139 -5.42 16.64 -30.29
C ASN A 139 -5.03 15.30 -29.65
N TRP A 140 -4.20 14.48 -30.31
CA TRP A 140 -3.88 13.13 -29.86
C TRP A 140 -2.45 13.01 -29.36
N ASN A 141 -2.27 12.34 -28.25
CA ASN A 141 -0.98 11.92 -27.73
C ASN A 141 -1.03 10.43 -27.34
N ILE A 142 -0.20 9.62 -27.99
CA ILE A 142 -0.03 8.20 -27.68
C ILE A 142 1.31 8.07 -26.99
N TYR A 143 1.37 7.39 -25.88
CA TYR A 143 2.60 7.28 -25.09
C TYR A 143 2.78 5.89 -24.51
N ALA A 144 4.04 5.50 -24.35
CA ALA A 144 4.42 4.26 -23.69
C ALA A 144 5.85 4.36 -23.16
N GLY A 145 6.22 3.45 -22.28
CA GLY A 145 7.59 3.32 -21.84
C GLY A 145 7.82 2.34 -20.70
N PRO A 146 9.10 2.03 -20.43
CA PRO A 146 9.47 1.17 -19.31
C PRO A 146 9.32 1.88 -17.98
N VAL A 147 9.04 1.08 -16.97
CA VAL A 147 8.99 1.47 -15.56
C VAL A 147 10.04 0.66 -14.82
N TYR A 148 10.92 1.30 -14.07
CA TYR A 148 11.78 0.66 -13.10
C TYR A 148 11.21 0.91 -11.70
N GLN A 149 10.91 -0.17 -10.98
CA GLN A 149 10.38 -0.10 -9.63
C GLN A 149 11.33 -0.78 -8.66
N THR A 150 11.47 -0.20 -7.48
CA THR A 150 12.11 -0.89 -6.35
C THR A 150 11.08 -1.14 -5.26
N ALA A 151 11.22 -2.27 -4.57
CA ALA A 151 10.41 -2.63 -3.41
C ALA A 151 11.31 -3.08 -2.26
N LYS A 152 10.92 -2.76 -1.02
CA LYS A 152 11.51 -3.23 0.23
C LYS A 152 10.43 -3.33 1.30
N GLY A 153 10.67 -4.13 2.33
CA GLY A 153 9.76 -4.19 3.47
C GLY A 153 10.43 -4.74 4.71
N ASN A 154 9.83 -4.47 5.84
CA ASN A 154 10.17 -5.11 7.11
C ASN A 154 8.90 -5.38 7.89
N VAL A 155 8.94 -6.41 8.73
CA VAL A 155 7.83 -6.75 9.61
C VAL A 155 8.35 -7.33 10.92
N ALA A 156 7.67 -6.98 11.99
CA ALA A 156 7.82 -7.60 13.30
C ALA A 156 6.44 -7.90 13.85
N LEU A 157 6.11 -9.17 14.05
CA LEU A 157 4.84 -9.61 14.61
C LEU A 157 5.03 -9.94 16.09
N ARG A 158 4.13 -9.42 16.92
CA ARG A 158 4.14 -9.58 18.37
C ARG A 158 2.73 -9.84 18.88
N GLY A 159 2.65 -10.47 20.05
CA GLY A 159 1.41 -10.61 20.78
C GLY A 159 0.50 -11.75 20.35
N ALA A 160 -0.65 -11.82 21.02
CA ALA A 160 -1.58 -12.93 20.90
C ALA A 160 -2.34 -12.96 19.56
N ALA A 161 -2.46 -11.83 18.87
CA ALA A 161 -3.11 -11.75 17.57
C ALA A 161 -2.42 -12.60 16.49
N TYR A 162 -1.12 -12.87 16.65
CA TYR A 162 -0.32 -13.68 15.73
C TYR A 162 0.09 -15.04 16.32
N ASN A 163 -0.61 -15.50 17.33
CA ASN A 163 -0.25 -16.71 18.04
C ASN A 163 -0.81 -17.98 17.36
N ALA A 164 -0.12 -18.45 16.34
CA ALA A 164 -0.46 -19.71 15.67
C ALA A 164 -0.10 -20.98 16.46
N LEU A 165 0.71 -20.88 17.51
CA LEU A 165 1.27 -22.01 18.27
C LEU A 165 0.83 -22.05 19.74
N GLY A 166 -0.10 -21.19 20.19
CA GLY A 166 -0.43 -21.07 21.61
C GLY A 166 0.69 -20.45 22.47
N THR A 167 1.74 -19.90 21.83
CA THR A 167 2.84 -19.20 22.49
C THR A 167 3.11 -17.88 21.80
N THR A 168 3.51 -16.87 22.56
CA THR A 168 3.87 -15.56 22.00
C THR A 168 5.15 -15.69 21.15
N LEU A 169 4.98 -15.81 19.85
CA LEU A 169 6.09 -15.90 18.93
C LEU A 169 6.46 -14.50 18.44
N ALA A 170 7.71 -14.08 18.70
CA ALA A 170 8.29 -12.90 18.10
C ALA A 170 8.81 -13.29 16.70
N TYR A 171 8.07 -12.93 15.66
CA TYR A 171 8.52 -13.11 14.27
C TYR A 171 9.06 -11.80 13.71
N ASN A 172 10.17 -11.89 12.96
CA ASN A 172 10.69 -10.76 12.20
C ASN A 172 11.06 -11.22 10.79
N ALA A 173 10.82 -10.34 9.82
CA ALA A 173 11.34 -10.47 8.46
C ALA A 173 11.90 -9.12 7.99
N ASP A 174 13.10 -9.16 7.41
CA ASP A 174 13.76 -8.04 6.74
C ASP A 174 13.90 -8.41 5.25
N MET A 175 13.07 -7.77 4.43
CA MET A 175 12.99 -7.95 2.98
C MET A 175 13.81 -6.85 2.32
N LYS A 176 15.00 -7.22 1.83
CA LYS A 176 15.95 -6.29 1.24
C LYS A 176 15.44 -5.70 -0.07
N LYS A 177 15.84 -4.46 -0.34
CA LYS A 177 15.48 -3.75 -1.56
C LYS A 177 15.80 -4.59 -2.81
N ASP A 178 14.78 -4.82 -3.63
CA ASP A 178 14.87 -5.44 -4.94
C ASP A 178 14.41 -4.47 -6.02
N GLY A 179 14.94 -4.61 -7.23
CA GLY A 179 14.59 -3.78 -8.37
C GLY A 179 14.09 -4.60 -9.54
N ALA A 180 12.92 -4.27 -10.04
CA ALA A 180 12.29 -4.96 -11.17
C ALA A 180 11.75 -3.97 -12.20
N THR A 181 11.35 -4.47 -13.37
CA THR A 181 10.89 -3.64 -14.48
C THR A 181 9.51 -4.06 -14.97
N GLY A 182 8.70 -3.05 -15.23
CA GLY A 182 7.43 -3.19 -15.92
C GLY A 182 7.33 -2.19 -17.07
N TRP A 183 6.11 -1.90 -17.49
CA TRP A 183 5.84 -0.95 -18.55
C TRP A 183 4.52 -0.22 -18.33
N LEU A 184 4.37 0.90 -18.99
CA LEU A 184 3.10 1.60 -19.08
C LEU A 184 2.82 2.01 -20.53
N ALA A 185 1.55 2.13 -20.87
CA ALA A 185 1.09 2.69 -22.14
C ALA A 185 -0.21 3.44 -21.95
N GLY A 186 -0.44 4.41 -22.79
CA GLY A 186 -1.67 5.18 -22.74
C GLY A 186 -1.90 6.05 -23.95
N LEU A 187 -3.04 6.69 -23.94
CA LEU A 187 -3.45 7.65 -24.94
C LEU A 187 -4.14 8.84 -24.28
N ALA A 188 -3.97 10.01 -24.84
CA ALA A 188 -4.67 11.21 -24.43
C ALA A 188 -5.29 11.92 -25.63
N PHE A 189 -6.46 12.47 -25.40
CA PHE A 189 -7.16 13.34 -26.36
C PHE A 189 -7.42 14.69 -25.72
N GLN A 190 -7.19 15.77 -26.45
CA GLN A 190 -7.39 17.13 -25.96
C GLN A 190 -7.99 18.05 -27.00
N ILE A 191 -8.83 18.97 -26.55
CA ILE A 191 -9.33 20.12 -27.30
C ILE A 191 -9.04 21.37 -26.47
N PRO A 192 -7.87 22.05 -26.69
CA PRO A 192 -7.42 23.16 -25.84
C PRO A 192 -8.43 24.31 -25.76
N GLU A 193 -9.20 24.56 -26.81
CA GLU A 193 -10.18 25.67 -26.91
C GLU A 193 -11.27 25.62 -25.86
N ILE A 194 -11.63 24.41 -25.43
CA ILE A 194 -12.67 24.17 -24.40
C ILE A 194 -12.07 23.53 -23.13
N ALA A 195 -10.74 23.56 -23.00
CA ALA A 195 -10.00 22.94 -21.90
C ALA A 195 -10.35 21.45 -21.70
N LEU A 196 -10.79 20.75 -22.76
CA LEU A 196 -11.09 19.33 -22.72
C LEU A 196 -9.79 18.54 -22.81
N LYS A 197 -9.63 17.59 -21.90
CA LYS A 197 -8.56 16.61 -21.88
C LYS A 197 -9.09 15.31 -21.29
N ALA A 198 -8.83 14.21 -21.98
CA ALA A 198 -9.11 12.88 -21.50
C ALA A 198 -7.87 12.03 -21.70
N SER A 199 -7.50 11.20 -20.73
CA SER A 199 -6.40 10.26 -20.85
C SER A 199 -6.74 8.91 -20.23
N LEU A 200 -6.27 7.86 -20.88
CA LEU A 200 -6.35 6.48 -20.38
C LEU A 200 -4.93 5.95 -20.31
N THR A 201 -4.51 5.48 -19.13
CA THR A 201 -3.18 4.94 -18.88
C THR A 201 -3.30 3.56 -18.24
N TYR A 202 -2.68 2.57 -18.84
CA TYR A 202 -2.48 1.24 -18.26
C TYR A 202 -1.04 1.10 -17.76
N ARG A 203 -0.87 0.41 -16.63
CA ARG A 203 0.42 -0.02 -16.07
C ARG A 203 0.40 -1.51 -15.82
N SER A 204 1.48 -2.19 -16.22
CA SER A 204 1.67 -3.60 -15.95
C SER A 204 1.91 -3.86 -14.47
N ASP A 205 1.61 -5.07 -14.03
CA ASP A 205 2.17 -5.65 -12.83
C ASP A 205 3.70 -5.74 -12.87
N ILE A 206 4.33 -5.79 -11.69
CA ILE A 206 5.80 -5.91 -11.56
C ILE A 206 6.10 -6.90 -10.45
N GLU A 207 6.78 -8.00 -10.81
CA GLU A 207 7.20 -9.03 -9.87
C GLU A 207 8.56 -8.71 -9.27
N HIS A 208 8.65 -8.79 -7.94
CA HIS A 208 9.85 -8.58 -7.13
C HIS A 208 10.24 -9.86 -6.43
N GLU A 209 11.54 -10.16 -6.43
CA GLU A 209 12.17 -11.29 -5.76
C GLU A 209 13.05 -10.81 -4.60
N LEU A 210 12.43 -10.56 -3.45
CA LEU A 210 13.06 -9.95 -2.28
C LEU A 210 13.92 -10.98 -1.50
N ALA A 211 15.20 -10.71 -1.37
CA ALA A 211 16.05 -11.47 -0.45
C ALA A 211 15.63 -11.18 0.98
N THR A 212 15.06 -12.17 1.66
CA THR A 212 14.45 -12.03 2.97
C THR A 212 15.29 -12.72 4.05
N ARG A 213 15.46 -12.06 5.18
CA ARG A 213 16.02 -12.65 6.39
C ARG A 213 14.92 -12.73 7.43
N GLU A 214 14.64 -13.95 7.86
CA GLU A 214 13.56 -14.23 8.80
C GLU A 214 14.12 -14.76 10.13
N THR A 215 13.44 -14.44 11.24
CA THR A 215 13.70 -15.04 12.56
C THR A 215 12.40 -15.29 13.29
N LEU A 216 12.33 -16.39 14.02
CA LEU A 216 11.20 -16.75 14.87
C LEU A 216 11.73 -16.98 16.29
N ALA A 217 11.18 -16.26 17.29
CA ALA A 217 11.68 -16.26 18.67
C ALA A 217 13.20 -15.99 18.79
N GLY A 218 13.73 -15.13 17.91
CA GLY A 218 15.16 -14.78 17.87
C GLY A 218 16.08 -15.83 17.26
N ALA A 219 15.52 -16.94 16.75
CA ALA A 219 16.27 -18.05 16.16
C ALA A 219 15.91 -18.21 14.66
N ASP A 220 16.62 -19.08 13.98
CA ASP A 220 16.28 -19.58 12.66
C ASP A 220 14.86 -20.20 12.68
N PRO A 221 13.98 -19.88 11.74
CA PRO A 221 12.57 -20.29 11.78
C PRO A 221 12.38 -21.82 11.80
N PHE A 222 13.17 -22.56 11.06
CA PHE A 222 13.11 -24.04 11.06
C PHE A 222 13.42 -24.61 12.45
N ASN A 223 14.53 -24.19 13.06
CA ASN A 223 14.92 -24.65 14.39
C ASN A 223 13.94 -24.18 15.47
N ALA A 224 13.45 -22.95 15.38
CA ALA A 224 12.44 -22.42 16.30
C ALA A 224 11.13 -23.21 16.22
N THR A 225 10.66 -23.54 15.02
CA THR A 225 9.45 -24.34 14.80
C THR A 225 9.61 -25.76 15.38
N ARG A 226 10.71 -26.42 15.12
CA ARG A 226 11.02 -27.74 15.68
C ARG A 226 11.01 -27.74 17.22
N ASN A 227 11.61 -26.72 17.82
CA ASN A 227 11.63 -26.58 19.29
C ASN A 227 10.23 -26.32 19.86
N ALA A 228 9.44 -25.46 19.22
CA ALA A 228 8.08 -25.17 19.63
C ALA A 228 7.18 -26.42 19.53
N VAL A 229 7.25 -27.14 18.42
CA VAL A 229 6.52 -28.39 18.22
C VAL A 229 6.92 -29.47 19.24
N PHE A 230 8.22 -29.60 19.52
CA PHE A 230 8.70 -30.50 20.56
C PHE A 230 8.06 -30.14 21.93
N GLY A 231 8.11 -28.86 22.33
CA GLY A 231 7.59 -28.42 23.61
C GLY A 231 6.08 -28.65 23.76
N LEU A 232 5.30 -28.27 22.75
CA LEU A 232 3.84 -28.46 22.74
C LEU A 232 3.45 -29.93 22.76
N THR A 233 4.08 -30.74 21.91
CA THR A 233 3.80 -32.19 21.86
C THR A 233 4.22 -32.89 23.14
N TYR A 234 5.31 -32.46 23.76
CA TYR A 234 5.76 -33.01 25.04
C TYR A 234 4.74 -32.75 26.17
N GLN A 235 4.25 -31.52 26.29
CA GLN A 235 3.23 -31.19 27.30
C GLN A 235 1.92 -31.94 27.03
N GLY A 236 1.41 -31.92 25.80
CA GLY A 236 0.21 -32.67 25.42
C GLY A 236 0.33 -34.18 25.66
N ALA A 237 1.49 -34.78 25.41
CA ALA A 237 1.74 -36.16 25.69
C ALA A 237 1.77 -36.45 27.23
N LEU A 238 2.38 -35.57 28.01
CA LEU A 238 2.34 -35.69 29.49
C LEU A 238 0.90 -35.68 30.03
N ASP A 239 0.03 -34.84 29.47
CA ASP A 239 -1.38 -34.76 29.90
C ASP A 239 -2.17 -36.03 29.56
N GLN A 240 -1.79 -36.74 28.48
CA GLN A 240 -2.45 -37.94 28.01
C GLN A 240 -1.91 -39.22 28.66
N ILE A 241 -0.63 -39.27 29.05
CA ILE A 241 -0.02 -40.42 29.71
C ILE A 241 -0.52 -40.48 31.19
N PRO A 242 -1.15 -41.57 31.63
CA PRO A 242 -1.69 -41.70 32.98
C PRO A 242 -0.64 -41.37 34.06
N ALA A 243 -1.04 -40.59 35.07
CA ALA A 243 -0.18 -40.22 36.20
C ALA A 243 0.30 -41.45 37.02
N THR A 244 -0.32 -42.60 36.82
CA THR A 244 0.09 -43.89 37.42
C THR A 244 1.36 -44.45 36.81
N VAL A 245 1.79 -43.96 35.64
CA VAL A 245 3.09 -44.29 35.06
C VAL A 245 4.19 -43.55 35.82
N PRO A 246 5.14 -44.26 36.47
CA PRO A 246 6.11 -43.58 37.32
C PRO A 246 7.14 -42.77 36.49
N SER A 247 7.60 -41.66 37.11
CA SER A 247 8.80 -40.94 36.62
C SER A 247 10.06 -41.83 36.85
N PRO A 248 11.07 -41.84 35.89
CA PRO A 248 11.16 -40.99 34.68
C PRO A 248 10.48 -41.60 33.41
N THR A 249 9.80 -42.73 33.49
CA THR A 249 9.23 -43.44 32.33
C THR A 249 8.19 -42.60 31.61
N ARG A 250 7.35 -41.87 32.35
CA ARG A 250 6.32 -40.98 31.81
C ARG A 250 6.95 -39.89 30.94
N GLU A 251 7.95 -39.21 31.47
CA GLU A 251 8.70 -38.16 30.78
C GLU A 251 9.45 -38.67 29.55
N GLN A 252 10.05 -39.89 29.64
CA GLN A 252 10.72 -40.52 28.49
C GLN A 252 9.75 -40.88 27.37
N MET A 253 8.56 -41.38 27.72
CA MET A 253 7.51 -41.63 26.73
C MET A 253 7.06 -40.36 26.05
N ALA A 254 6.79 -39.29 26.82
CA ALA A 254 6.41 -37.97 26.27
C ALA A 254 7.51 -37.38 25.38
N ALA A 255 8.77 -37.48 25.78
CA ALA A 255 9.92 -37.02 25.00
C ALA A 255 10.10 -37.83 23.71
N GLY A 256 9.81 -39.14 23.72
CA GLY A 256 9.83 -39.96 22.51
C GLY A 256 8.77 -39.53 21.49
N ILE A 257 7.53 -39.27 21.95
CA ILE A 257 6.44 -38.79 21.10
C ILE A 257 6.79 -37.41 20.53
N ALA A 258 7.24 -36.48 21.38
CA ALA A 258 7.65 -35.14 20.98
C ALA A 258 8.83 -35.12 20.00
N GLY A 259 9.79 -36.02 20.22
CA GLY A 259 10.93 -36.22 19.30
C GLY A 259 10.49 -36.63 17.90
N GLN A 260 9.55 -37.58 17.82
CA GLN A 260 9.01 -38.01 16.53
C GLN A 260 8.27 -36.89 15.80
N ALA A 261 7.45 -36.11 16.50
CA ALA A 261 6.74 -34.97 15.93
C ALA A 261 7.71 -33.88 15.43
N ARG A 262 8.73 -33.55 16.22
CA ARG A 262 9.81 -32.62 15.83
C ARG A 262 10.54 -33.10 14.57
N ASP A 263 10.91 -34.37 14.52
CA ASP A 263 11.72 -34.92 13.43
C ASP A 263 10.89 -35.19 12.17
N ALA A 264 9.57 -35.13 12.26
CA ALA A 264 8.67 -35.17 11.10
C ALA A 264 8.63 -33.83 10.33
N ILE A 265 9.12 -32.71 10.91
CA ILE A 265 9.23 -31.44 10.21
C ILE A 265 10.38 -31.51 9.22
N SER A 266 10.05 -31.40 7.93
CA SER A 266 11.04 -31.33 6.85
C SER A 266 11.89 -30.07 6.94
N GLU A 267 13.15 -30.14 6.51
CA GLU A 267 14.01 -28.96 6.43
C GLU A 267 13.42 -27.90 5.52
N PHE A 268 13.48 -26.64 5.94
CA PHE A 268 12.97 -25.53 5.17
C PHE A 268 13.87 -25.26 3.97
N THR A 269 13.25 -25.00 2.83
CA THR A 269 13.97 -24.66 1.61
C THR A 269 14.25 -23.15 1.58
N PRO A 270 15.52 -22.72 1.59
CA PRO A 270 15.85 -21.31 1.46
C PRO A 270 15.30 -20.74 0.15
N GLY A 271 14.76 -19.54 0.20
CA GLY A 271 14.18 -18.88 -0.96
C GLY A 271 14.06 -17.37 -0.77
N LYS A 272 13.62 -16.72 -1.83
CA LYS A 272 13.25 -15.32 -1.81
C LYS A 272 11.75 -15.20 -1.54
N THR A 273 11.34 -14.02 -1.11
CA THR A 273 9.92 -13.66 -1.02
C THR A 273 9.51 -13.02 -2.34
N SER A 274 8.62 -13.69 -3.08
CA SER A 274 8.02 -13.12 -4.29
C SER A 274 6.84 -12.23 -3.90
N VAL A 275 6.83 -11.01 -4.44
CA VAL A 275 5.74 -10.03 -4.27
C VAL A 275 5.49 -9.35 -5.61
N THR A 276 4.26 -9.40 -6.10
CA THR A 276 3.87 -8.75 -7.35
C THR A 276 3.06 -7.51 -7.07
N THR A 277 3.59 -6.33 -7.41
CA THR A 277 2.81 -5.09 -7.36
C THR A 277 1.79 -5.07 -8.50
N PRO A 278 0.55 -4.61 -8.25
CA PRO A 278 -0.58 -4.83 -9.16
C PRO A 278 -0.53 -3.97 -10.42
N GLN A 279 -1.12 -4.50 -11.48
CA GLN A 279 -1.49 -3.72 -12.66
C GLN A 279 -2.57 -2.69 -12.33
N SER A 280 -2.65 -1.63 -13.12
CA SER A 280 -3.63 -0.57 -12.90
C SER A 280 -4.05 0.17 -14.17
N VAL A 281 -5.23 0.79 -14.11
CA VAL A 281 -5.76 1.66 -15.14
C VAL A 281 -6.21 2.98 -14.53
N ASN A 282 -5.75 4.09 -15.11
CA ASN A 282 -6.22 5.43 -14.78
C ASN A 282 -6.98 6.03 -15.96
N LEU A 283 -8.17 6.55 -15.70
CA LEU A 283 -8.94 7.38 -16.61
C LEU A 283 -9.03 8.79 -16.02
N ASP A 284 -8.41 9.75 -16.68
CA ASP A 284 -8.47 11.15 -16.29
C ASP A 284 -9.32 11.92 -17.29
N PHE A 285 -10.15 12.81 -16.80
CA PHE A 285 -11.01 13.67 -17.61
C PHE A 285 -11.03 15.09 -17.06
N GLN A 286 -11.01 16.07 -17.95
CA GLN A 286 -11.17 17.47 -17.64
C GLN A 286 -11.91 18.18 -18.77
N THR A 287 -12.76 19.14 -18.45
CA THR A 287 -13.41 20.01 -19.45
C THR A 287 -13.76 21.37 -18.86
N GLY A 288 -13.71 22.39 -19.69
CA GLY A 288 -14.25 23.73 -19.35
C GLY A 288 -15.76 23.69 -19.28
N ILE A 289 -16.34 24.15 -18.19
CA ILE A 289 -17.81 24.21 -17.99
C ILE A 289 -18.36 25.63 -18.03
N MET A 290 -17.53 26.62 -17.78
CA MET A 290 -17.82 28.04 -17.94
C MET A 290 -16.50 28.83 -18.02
N ALA A 291 -16.58 30.16 -18.21
CA ALA A 291 -15.41 31.01 -18.19
C ALA A 291 -14.60 30.81 -16.90
N ASP A 292 -13.28 30.64 -17.06
CA ASP A 292 -12.32 30.46 -15.96
C ASP A 292 -12.61 29.26 -15.03
N THR A 293 -13.45 28.31 -15.47
CA THR A 293 -13.86 27.18 -14.61
C THR A 293 -13.80 25.86 -15.39
N VAL A 294 -13.18 24.86 -14.78
CA VAL A 294 -13.10 23.49 -15.31
C VAL A 294 -13.72 22.50 -14.33
N ALA A 295 -14.39 21.48 -14.84
CA ALA A 295 -14.68 20.26 -14.10
C ALA A 295 -13.63 19.21 -14.43
N PHE A 296 -13.27 18.40 -13.45
CA PHE A 296 -12.36 17.30 -13.64
C PHE A 296 -12.86 16.05 -12.92
N ALA A 297 -12.45 14.90 -13.43
CA ALA A 297 -12.72 13.58 -12.85
C ALA A 297 -11.52 12.67 -13.06
N ASN A 298 -11.28 11.79 -12.12
CA ASN A 298 -10.35 10.68 -12.22
C ASN A 298 -11.07 9.42 -11.77
N VAL A 299 -10.88 8.32 -12.49
CA VAL A 299 -11.27 6.97 -12.06
C VAL A 299 -10.04 6.10 -12.16
N ARG A 300 -9.75 5.36 -11.10
CA ARG A 300 -8.63 4.43 -11.04
C ARG A 300 -9.11 3.04 -10.65
N TRP A 301 -8.61 2.05 -11.36
CA TRP A 301 -8.74 0.63 -11.06
C TRP A 301 -7.35 0.06 -10.77
N VAL A 302 -7.26 -0.77 -9.73
CA VAL A 302 -6.06 -1.50 -9.36
C VAL A 302 -6.43 -2.95 -9.09
N ASP A 303 -5.71 -3.86 -9.73
CA ASP A 303 -5.94 -5.31 -9.61
C ASP A 303 -5.22 -5.87 -8.37
N TRP A 304 -5.78 -5.61 -7.21
CA TRP A 304 -5.27 -6.18 -5.96
C TRP A 304 -5.66 -7.65 -5.76
N LYS A 305 -6.54 -8.18 -6.61
CA LYS A 305 -7.01 -9.56 -6.49
C LYS A 305 -5.86 -10.55 -6.61
N GLY A 306 -5.67 -11.33 -5.55
CA GLY A 306 -4.59 -12.31 -5.47
C GLY A 306 -3.23 -11.74 -5.08
N PHE A 307 -3.17 -10.45 -4.72
CA PHE A 307 -1.97 -9.88 -4.11
C PHE A 307 -1.71 -10.54 -2.76
N ALA A 308 -0.46 -10.97 -2.54
CA ALA A 308 -0.05 -11.56 -1.27
C ALA A 308 1.41 -11.20 -0.94
N ILE A 309 1.67 -11.02 0.34
CA ILE A 309 3.02 -11.01 0.90
C ILE A 309 3.15 -12.25 1.77
N ARG A 310 3.96 -13.21 1.31
CA ARG A 310 4.21 -14.47 2.00
C ARG A 310 5.72 -14.70 2.10
N PRO A 311 6.38 -14.22 3.17
CA PRO A 311 7.80 -14.49 3.39
C PRO A 311 8.07 -15.99 3.33
N ASN A 312 9.21 -16.38 2.73
CA ASN A 312 9.45 -17.78 2.34
C ASN A 312 9.41 -18.75 3.53
N GLU A 313 10.16 -18.45 4.59
CA GLU A 313 10.22 -19.34 5.77
C GLU A 313 8.95 -19.23 6.63
N PHE A 314 8.33 -18.03 6.72
CA PHE A 314 7.02 -17.85 7.35
C PHE A 314 5.98 -18.79 6.76
N GLY A 315 5.91 -18.85 5.42
CA GLY A 315 5.02 -19.77 4.74
C GLY A 315 5.28 -21.23 5.11
N GLN A 316 6.54 -21.65 5.17
CA GLN A 316 6.92 -23.01 5.52
C GLN A 316 6.62 -23.34 7.00
N VAL A 317 6.76 -22.35 7.90
CA VAL A 317 6.31 -22.48 9.30
C VAL A 317 4.81 -22.78 9.36
N LEU A 318 4.00 -21.99 8.67
CA LEU A 318 2.53 -22.16 8.66
C LEU A 318 2.12 -23.52 8.06
N ASP A 319 2.74 -23.94 6.97
CA ASP A 319 2.47 -25.23 6.31
C ASP A 319 2.84 -26.41 7.22
N ALA A 320 3.98 -26.32 7.93
CA ALA A 320 4.39 -27.34 8.90
C ALA A 320 3.40 -27.42 10.09
N LEU A 321 2.96 -26.29 10.62
CA LEU A 321 2.00 -26.24 11.72
C LEU A 321 0.63 -26.75 11.31
N SER A 322 0.14 -26.38 10.15
CA SER A 322 -1.09 -26.88 9.55
C SER A 322 -1.13 -28.40 9.51
N THR A 323 -0.01 -29.02 9.09
CA THR A 323 0.10 -30.48 8.99
C THR A 323 0.08 -31.16 10.35
N LEU A 324 0.76 -30.60 11.35
CA LEU A 324 0.90 -31.20 12.69
C LEU A 324 -0.33 -31.02 13.58
N GLN A 325 -1.01 -29.90 13.47
CA GLN A 325 -2.16 -29.57 14.33
C GLN A 325 -3.51 -29.89 13.68
N GLY A 326 -3.52 -30.30 12.40
CA GLY A 326 -4.75 -30.49 11.65
C GLY A 326 -5.53 -29.18 11.41
N GLN A 327 -4.87 -28.04 11.55
CA GLN A 327 -5.44 -26.70 11.30
C GLN A 327 -5.28 -26.36 9.82
N SER A 328 -6.22 -26.80 9.00
CA SER A 328 -6.20 -26.58 7.55
C SER A 328 -6.09 -25.11 7.16
N ASP A 329 -6.56 -24.22 8.02
CA ASP A 329 -6.69 -22.77 7.76
C ASP A 329 -5.33 -22.05 7.75
N LEU A 330 -4.29 -22.61 8.39
CA LEU A 330 -2.93 -22.08 8.31
C LEU A 330 -2.23 -22.40 7.00
N LYS A 331 -2.67 -23.46 6.30
CA LYS A 331 -2.01 -23.91 5.07
C LYS A 331 -2.20 -22.89 3.96
N GLY A 332 -1.09 -22.47 3.37
CA GLY A 332 -1.11 -21.45 2.31
C GLY A 332 -1.34 -20.03 2.82
N GLY A 333 -1.43 -19.80 4.15
CA GLY A 333 -1.68 -18.51 4.74
C GLY A 333 -0.60 -17.47 4.42
N ASN A 334 -1.01 -16.21 4.30
CA ASN A 334 -0.19 -15.07 3.95
C ASN A 334 -0.05 -14.09 5.11
N LEU A 335 1.00 -13.30 5.11
CA LEU A 335 1.16 -12.21 6.06
C LEU A 335 0.19 -11.05 5.75
N VAL A 336 0.06 -10.74 4.47
CA VAL A 336 -0.92 -9.79 3.90
C VAL A 336 -1.47 -10.43 2.65
N GLU A 337 -2.78 -10.30 2.44
CA GLU A 337 -3.43 -10.69 1.18
C GLU A 337 -4.60 -9.77 0.90
N TYR A 338 -4.89 -9.59 -0.39
CA TYR A 338 -6.08 -8.89 -0.86
C TYR A 338 -6.79 -9.77 -1.90
N ASN A 339 -8.12 -9.84 -1.81
CA ASN A 339 -8.93 -10.77 -2.59
C ASN A 339 -9.84 -10.08 -3.62
N GLU A 340 -9.95 -8.76 -3.54
CA GLU A 340 -10.80 -7.96 -4.42
C GLU A 340 -10.02 -6.90 -5.18
N GLU A 341 -10.61 -6.44 -6.28
CA GLU A 341 -10.12 -5.30 -7.07
C GLU A 341 -10.49 -4.00 -6.37
N GLN A 342 -9.62 -3.00 -6.46
CA GLN A 342 -9.87 -1.68 -5.92
C GLN A 342 -10.31 -0.71 -7.02
N TRP A 343 -11.34 0.06 -6.71
CA TRP A 343 -11.82 1.17 -7.51
C TRP A 343 -11.78 2.45 -6.71
N SER A 344 -11.25 3.50 -7.30
CA SER A 344 -11.35 4.83 -6.71
C SER A 344 -11.80 5.86 -7.74
N ALA A 345 -12.48 6.90 -7.26
CA ALA A 345 -12.96 7.98 -8.10
C ALA A 345 -12.82 9.32 -7.38
N THR A 346 -12.43 10.35 -8.12
CA THR A 346 -12.40 11.73 -7.65
C THR A 346 -13.08 12.63 -8.68
N VAL A 347 -13.95 13.52 -8.23
CA VAL A 347 -14.55 14.56 -9.06
C VAL A 347 -14.33 15.93 -8.40
N GLY A 348 -14.19 16.95 -9.21
CA GLY A 348 -13.99 18.28 -8.67
C GLY A 348 -14.19 19.40 -9.68
N VAL A 349 -14.13 20.60 -9.15
CA VAL A 349 -14.23 21.84 -9.92
C VAL A 349 -13.07 22.74 -9.55
N GLY A 350 -12.47 23.31 -10.55
CA GLY A 350 -11.43 24.28 -10.38
C GLY A 350 -11.74 25.60 -11.06
N ARG A 351 -11.31 26.70 -10.46
CA ARG A 351 -11.55 28.03 -10.95
C ARG A 351 -10.32 28.92 -10.88
N LYS A 352 -10.06 29.62 -11.98
CA LYS A 352 -9.14 30.74 -12.01
C LYS A 352 -9.82 31.94 -11.34
N LEU A 353 -9.27 32.40 -10.23
CA LEU A 353 -9.82 33.55 -9.46
C LEU A 353 -9.34 34.87 -10.03
N ASN A 354 -8.09 34.90 -10.51
CA ASN A 354 -7.49 36.03 -11.23
C ASN A 354 -6.23 35.51 -11.99
N ASP A 355 -5.42 36.41 -12.56
CA ASP A 355 -4.26 36.04 -13.38
C ASP A 355 -3.17 35.28 -12.60
N LYS A 356 -3.16 35.35 -11.29
CA LYS A 356 -2.14 34.73 -10.44
C LYS A 356 -2.69 33.61 -9.56
N TRP A 357 -3.99 33.58 -9.27
CA TRP A 357 -4.57 32.66 -8.31
C TRP A 357 -5.63 31.77 -8.93
N ALA A 358 -5.56 30.49 -8.63
CA ALA A 358 -6.60 29.51 -8.91
C ALA A 358 -6.87 28.67 -7.68
N GLY A 359 -8.06 28.11 -7.58
CA GLY A 359 -8.43 27.18 -6.51
C GLY A 359 -9.29 26.05 -7.03
N ASN A 360 -9.34 24.96 -6.28
CA ASN A 360 -10.21 23.83 -6.58
C ASN A 360 -10.84 23.24 -5.33
N VAL A 361 -11.94 22.54 -5.55
CA VAL A 361 -12.59 21.68 -4.57
C VAL A 361 -12.86 20.33 -5.22
N SER A 362 -12.69 19.26 -4.44
CA SER A 362 -12.92 17.89 -4.92
C SER A 362 -13.59 17.04 -3.86
N VAL A 363 -14.26 15.99 -4.32
CA VAL A 363 -14.75 14.87 -3.51
C VAL A 363 -14.21 13.60 -4.12
N GLY A 364 -13.78 12.68 -3.28
CA GLY A 364 -13.27 11.38 -3.71
C GLY A 364 -13.87 10.25 -2.91
N TRP A 365 -13.81 9.07 -3.50
CA TRP A 365 -14.28 7.81 -2.95
C TRP A 365 -13.34 6.66 -3.35
N ASP A 366 -13.26 5.66 -2.50
CA ASP A 366 -12.50 4.43 -2.69
C ASP A 366 -13.31 3.24 -2.18
N SER A 367 -13.31 2.13 -2.95
CA SER A 367 -14.12 0.96 -2.65
C SER A 367 -13.62 0.11 -1.49
N GLY A 368 -12.33 0.22 -1.16
CA GLY A 368 -11.68 -0.82 -0.37
C GLY A 368 -11.31 -2.06 -1.19
N VAL A 369 -10.81 -3.09 -0.53
CA VAL A 369 -10.36 -4.35 -1.15
C VAL A 369 -10.87 -5.61 -0.45
N ASP A 370 -11.19 -5.55 0.84
CA ASP A 370 -11.62 -6.69 1.66
C ASP A 370 -12.24 -6.22 2.99
N ASN A 371 -13.13 -7.04 3.54
CA ASN A 371 -13.55 -6.93 4.93
C ASN A 371 -13.99 -8.32 5.42
N PRO A 372 -13.25 -8.99 6.29
CA PRO A 372 -12.18 -8.46 7.16
C PRO A 372 -10.85 -8.24 6.43
N VAL A 373 -10.07 -7.27 6.94
CA VAL A 373 -8.77 -6.84 6.40
C VAL A 373 -7.61 -7.24 7.31
N THR A 374 -6.38 -7.17 6.79
CA THR A 374 -5.18 -7.38 7.60
C THR A 374 -5.05 -6.34 8.72
N THR A 375 -4.59 -6.78 9.91
CA THR A 375 -4.23 -5.88 11.01
C THR A 375 -3.07 -4.93 10.69
N LEU A 376 -2.36 -5.14 9.58
CA LEU A 376 -1.26 -4.29 9.12
C LEU A 376 -1.72 -3.13 8.22
N GLY A 377 -3.04 -2.96 8.04
CA GLY A 377 -3.69 -1.86 7.34
C GLY A 377 -5.20 -1.95 7.51
N PRO A 378 -5.72 -1.80 8.75
CA PRO A 378 -7.10 -2.11 9.08
C PRO A 378 -8.07 -0.99 8.71
N THR A 379 -8.22 -0.71 7.42
CA THR A 379 -9.16 0.26 6.87
C THR A 379 -9.84 -0.29 5.61
N GLU A 380 -11.11 0.07 5.40
CA GLU A 380 -11.92 -0.41 4.28
C GLU A 380 -12.45 0.75 3.43
N GLY A 381 -11.67 1.15 2.42
CA GLY A 381 -12.01 2.27 1.57
C GLY A 381 -12.09 3.61 2.30
N TYR A 382 -12.58 4.65 1.62
CA TYR A 382 -12.76 5.97 2.22
C TYR A 382 -13.65 6.88 1.38
N TRP A 383 -14.14 7.94 2.02
CA TRP A 383 -14.59 9.19 1.37
C TRP A 383 -13.62 10.31 1.70
N ASN A 384 -13.45 11.27 0.80
CA ASN A 384 -12.65 12.46 1.09
C ASN A 384 -13.22 13.72 0.48
N VAL A 385 -12.83 14.85 1.06
CA VAL A 385 -12.99 16.19 0.48
C VAL A 385 -11.63 16.86 0.39
N GLY A 386 -11.41 17.59 -0.70
CA GLY A 386 -10.13 18.25 -0.95
C GLY A 386 -10.30 19.71 -1.33
N LEU A 387 -9.36 20.51 -0.88
CA LEU A 387 -9.20 21.93 -1.24
C LEU A 387 -7.79 22.16 -1.75
N GLY A 388 -7.66 22.85 -2.88
CA GLY A 388 -6.37 23.21 -3.45
C GLY A 388 -6.30 24.67 -3.86
N VAL A 389 -5.12 25.24 -3.74
CA VAL A 389 -4.83 26.62 -4.16
C VAL A 389 -3.53 26.62 -4.97
N GLN A 390 -3.52 27.34 -6.08
CA GLN A 390 -2.34 27.57 -6.91
C GLN A 390 -2.05 29.06 -7.00
N TYR A 391 -0.78 29.41 -6.83
CA TYR A 391 -0.24 30.74 -7.07
C TYR A 391 0.76 30.71 -8.23
N SER A 392 0.49 31.49 -9.28
CA SER A 392 1.32 31.63 -10.47
C SER A 392 1.86 33.05 -10.57
N PRO A 393 3.02 33.34 -9.95
CA PRO A 393 3.59 34.70 -9.98
C PRO A 393 3.99 35.14 -11.40
N ALA A 394 4.31 34.18 -12.29
CA ALA A 394 4.54 34.37 -13.71
C ALA A 394 3.86 33.26 -14.54
N PRO A 395 3.67 33.48 -15.87
CA PRO A 395 2.97 32.49 -16.71
C PRO A 395 3.67 31.13 -16.83
N ASN A 396 4.96 31.06 -16.52
CA ASN A 396 5.79 29.90 -16.74
C ASN A 396 6.08 29.09 -15.47
N TYR A 397 5.69 29.55 -14.29
CA TYR A 397 5.82 28.76 -13.07
C TYR A 397 4.70 28.98 -12.08
N PHE A 398 4.48 27.99 -11.24
CA PHE A 398 3.50 28.05 -10.16
C PHE A 398 3.98 27.31 -8.92
N ILE A 399 3.38 27.65 -7.79
CA ILE A 399 3.42 26.92 -6.54
C ILE A 399 1.97 26.56 -6.21
N ALA A 400 1.71 25.32 -5.86
CA ALA A 400 0.37 24.86 -5.49
C ALA A 400 0.43 24.09 -4.19
N GLY A 401 -0.55 24.32 -3.33
CA GLY A 401 -0.74 23.58 -2.09
C GLY A 401 -2.18 23.10 -1.97
N GLY A 402 -2.39 22.07 -1.17
CA GLY A 402 -3.72 21.55 -0.92
C GLY A 402 -3.79 20.74 0.35
N VAL A 403 -5.02 20.52 0.79
CA VAL A 403 -5.37 19.68 1.94
C VAL A 403 -6.55 18.80 1.56
N LYS A 404 -6.54 17.57 2.04
CA LYS A 404 -7.66 16.62 1.96
C LYS A 404 -7.95 16.06 3.34
N TYR A 405 -9.23 15.92 3.65
CA TYR A 405 -9.70 15.19 4.82
C TYR A 405 -10.36 13.88 4.36
N PHE A 406 -10.00 12.78 5.00
CA PHE A 406 -10.48 11.45 4.68
C PHE A 406 -11.27 10.89 5.86
N TRP A 407 -12.46 10.40 5.56
CA TRP A 407 -13.22 9.50 6.44
C TRP A 407 -12.89 8.09 6.00
N LEU A 408 -12.16 7.35 6.83
CA LEU A 408 -11.77 5.98 6.54
C LEU A 408 -12.93 5.05 6.85
N GLY A 409 -13.09 4.00 6.04
CA GLY A 409 -14.14 3.02 6.25
C GLY A 409 -13.85 2.10 7.44
N ASP A 410 -14.89 1.70 8.15
CA ASP A 410 -14.83 0.77 9.27
C ASP A 410 -14.38 -0.60 8.78
N ALA A 411 -13.49 -1.23 9.55
CA ALA A 411 -12.90 -2.52 9.20
C ALA A 411 -12.92 -3.52 10.35
N LYS A 412 -13.23 -4.77 10.02
CA LYS A 412 -12.93 -5.92 10.87
C LYS A 412 -11.54 -6.41 10.55
N ALA A 413 -10.76 -6.69 11.57
CA ALA A 413 -9.37 -7.06 11.39
C ALA A 413 -9.12 -8.55 11.62
N LEU A 414 -8.25 -9.12 10.78
CA LEU A 414 -7.81 -10.51 10.92
C LEU A 414 -6.28 -10.63 10.83
N THR A 415 -5.78 -11.76 11.28
CA THR A 415 -4.44 -12.26 10.98
C THR A 415 -4.56 -13.69 10.44
N VAL A 416 -3.49 -14.23 9.90
CA VAL A 416 -3.43 -15.64 9.48
C VAL A 416 -3.74 -16.62 10.63
N ALA A 417 -3.50 -16.22 11.87
CA ALA A 417 -3.72 -17.05 13.07
C ALA A 417 -5.08 -16.82 13.74
N ASN A 418 -5.74 -15.70 13.45
CA ASN A 418 -6.99 -15.31 14.10
C ASN A 418 -7.91 -14.55 13.11
N PRO A 419 -9.07 -15.13 12.76
CA PRO A 419 -10.00 -14.50 11.82
C PRO A 419 -10.82 -13.35 12.45
N ASN A 420 -10.74 -13.15 13.77
CA ASN A 420 -11.48 -12.11 14.50
C ASN A 420 -10.58 -11.43 15.52
N VAL A 421 -9.72 -10.55 15.06
CA VAL A 421 -8.79 -9.82 15.92
C VAL A 421 -9.45 -8.62 16.61
N GLY A 422 -10.37 -7.93 15.93
CA GLY A 422 -11.04 -6.75 16.46
C GLY A 422 -11.68 -5.88 15.38
N GLU A 423 -12.14 -4.70 15.79
CA GLU A 423 -12.80 -3.74 14.92
C GLU A 423 -12.10 -2.37 15.01
N PHE A 424 -11.96 -1.73 13.85
CA PHE A 424 -11.37 -0.41 13.66
C PHE A 424 -12.43 0.49 13.04
N THR A 425 -12.87 1.51 13.79
CA THR A 425 -14.02 2.33 13.45
C THR A 425 -13.77 3.81 13.71
N ASP A 426 -14.52 4.67 13.04
CA ASP A 426 -14.46 6.14 13.20
C ASP A 426 -13.07 6.74 12.89
N ASN A 427 -12.31 6.11 12.02
CA ASN A 427 -10.96 6.50 11.68
C ASN A 427 -10.91 7.57 10.59
N HIS A 428 -9.85 8.35 10.58
CA HIS A 428 -9.70 9.45 9.64
C HIS A 428 -8.22 9.69 9.26
N ALA A 429 -8.01 10.52 8.23
CA ALA A 429 -6.67 11.00 7.88
C ALA A 429 -6.74 12.43 7.33
N ILE A 430 -5.64 13.17 7.50
CA ILE A 430 -5.43 14.45 6.86
C ILE A 430 -4.25 14.32 5.90
N GLY A 431 -4.50 14.66 4.65
CA GLY A 431 -3.44 14.72 3.67
C GLY A 431 -3.19 16.16 3.27
N TYR A 432 -1.93 16.55 3.13
CA TYR A 432 -1.54 17.86 2.63
C TYR A 432 -0.30 17.76 1.75
N GLY A 433 -0.16 18.72 0.84
CA GLY A 433 0.98 18.67 -0.07
C GLY A 433 1.29 20.03 -0.69
N LEU A 434 2.52 20.11 -1.14
CA LEU A 434 3.06 21.24 -1.87
C LEU A 434 3.68 20.78 -3.18
N LYS A 435 3.41 21.50 -4.26
CA LYS A 435 3.99 21.23 -5.57
C LYS A 435 4.43 22.53 -6.24
N MET A 436 5.55 22.48 -6.96
CA MET A 436 5.98 23.53 -7.85
C MET A 436 6.10 23.02 -9.28
N GLY A 437 5.76 23.83 -10.26
CA GLY A 437 5.90 23.49 -11.67
C GLY A 437 6.49 24.64 -12.46
N TYR A 438 7.27 24.27 -13.48
CA TYR A 438 7.98 25.21 -14.34
C TYR A 438 7.88 24.77 -15.83
N ARG A 439 7.55 25.72 -16.69
CA ARG A 439 7.54 25.57 -18.15
C ARG A 439 8.67 26.38 -18.76
N PHE A 440 9.42 25.78 -19.69
CA PHE A 440 10.61 26.42 -20.28
C PHE A 440 10.77 26.08 -21.78
#